data_da507741c652a42c1103fe9a3c3f8939
#
_entry.id   da507741c652a42c1103fe9a3c3f8939
#
_cell.length_a   1.000
_cell.length_b   1.000
_cell.length_c   1.000
_cell.angle_alpha   90.00
_cell.angle_beta   90.00
_cell.angle_gamma   90.00
#
_symmetry.space_group_name_H-M   'P 1'
#
loop_
_entity.id
_entity.type
_entity.pdbx_description
1 polymer ?
#
loop_
_entity_poly.entity_id
_entity_poly.type
_entity_poly.pdbx_seq_one_letter_code
_entity_poly.pdbx_strand_id
1 'polypeptide(L)'
;MFTLIPKEPPERAVRLKRQIMAIYSYCLLWAGTFIGVELTAFEPNTPHLTFFAVVFAVNGLFYLLIRSGLSERFGDPSLTILQMAVGILLTTIILHYSRELRGAMLSIYFMVMTFGVFALDRRRMLLMAAFTLLCFTGLLIYEWINAPQPAIFSYLIGPWILLTLGLGW
;
A
#
# COMPACT_ATOMS: atom_id res chain seq x y z
N MET A 1 14.60 -4.77 -29.96
CA MET A 1 13.46 -5.46 -29.36
C MET A 1 13.33 -4.98 -27.91
N PHE A 2 12.24 -4.34 -27.55
CA PHE A 2 12.02 -3.83 -26.19
C PHE A 2 11.65 -5.00 -25.26
N THR A 3 12.53 -5.33 -24.31
CA THR A 3 12.26 -6.37 -23.31
C THR A 3 11.85 -5.72 -22.01
N LEU A 4 10.72 -6.14 -21.41
CA LEU A 4 10.25 -5.63 -20.12
C LEU A 4 11.29 -5.87 -19.01
N ILE A 5 12.01 -6.97 -19.08
CA ILE A 5 13.07 -7.32 -18.13
C ILE A 5 14.38 -7.51 -18.90
N PRO A 6 15.35 -6.61 -18.75
CA PRO A 6 16.69 -6.80 -19.33
C PRO A 6 17.37 -7.98 -18.65
N LYS A 7 18.18 -8.72 -19.42
CA LYS A 7 18.91 -9.87 -18.88
C LYS A 7 20.09 -9.48 -17.98
N GLU A 8 20.66 -8.30 -18.18
CA GLU A 8 21.82 -7.78 -17.45
C GLU A 8 21.61 -6.33 -17.00
N PRO A 9 22.10 -5.96 -15.82
CA PRO A 9 22.65 -6.84 -14.78
C PRO A 9 21.58 -7.71 -14.09
N PRO A 10 21.92 -8.95 -13.65
CA PRO A 10 20.93 -9.91 -13.11
C PRO A 10 20.19 -9.40 -11.88
N GLU A 11 20.85 -8.62 -11.04
CA GLU A 11 20.23 -8.02 -9.86
C GLU A 11 19.10 -7.05 -10.23
N ARG A 12 19.31 -6.23 -11.27
CA ARG A 12 18.28 -5.31 -11.78
C ARG A 12 17.10 -6.10 -12.35
N ALA A 13 17.34 -7.20 -13.04
CA ALA A 13 16.30 -8.08 -13.55
C ALA A 13 15.41 -8.63 -12.42
N VAL A 14 16.01 -9.04 -11.30
CA VAL A 14 15.25 -9.52 -10.11
C VAL A 14 14.40 -8.40 -9.51
N ARG A 15 14.95 -7.18 -9.37
CA ARG A 15 14.20 -6.01 -8.86
C ARG A 15 13.01 -5.67 -9.76
N LEU A 16 13.21 -5.67 -11.08
CA LEU A 16 12.15 -5.42 -12.05
C LEU A 16 11.06 -6.50 -12.01
N LYS A 17 11.45 -7.76 -11.85
CA LYS A 17 10.48 -8.86 -11.69
C LYS A 17 9.60 -8.64 -10.46
N ARG A 18 10.19 -8.27 -9.33
CA ARG A 18 9.42 -7.94 -8.10
C ARG A 18 8.49 -6.75 -8.33
N GLN A 19 8.95 -5.71 -9.03
CA GLN A 19 8.12 -4.54 -9.34
C GLN A 19 6.93 -4.90 -10.25
N ILE A 20 7.13 -5.74 -11.25
CA ILE A 20 6.05 -6.23 -12.13
C ILE A 20 5.04 -7.06 -11.32
N MET A 21 5.50 -7.90 -10.39
CA MET A 21 4.61 -8.64 -9.49
C MET A 21 3.77 -7.70 -8.60
N ALA A 22 4.38 -6.62 -8.08
CA ALA A 22 3.65 -5.60 -7.32
C ALA A 22 2.59 -4.92 -8.19
N ILE A 23 2.92 -4.51 -9.42
CA ILE A 23 1.95 -3.93 -10.36
C ILE A 23 0.78 -4.89 -10.62
N TYR A 24 1.07 -6.19 -10.82
CA TYR A 24 0.02 -7.20 -10.99
C TYR A 24 -0.90 -7.30 -9.77
N SER A 25 -0.34 -7.26 -8.56
CA SER A 25 -1.14 -7.24 -7.31
C SER A 25 -2.05 -6.01 -7.23
N TYR A 26 -1.58 -4.85 -7.68
CA TYR A 26 -2.42 -3.64 -7.77
C TYR A 26 -3.52 -3.75 -8.82
N CYS A 27 -3.29 -4.44 -9.95
CA CYS A 27 -4.34 -4.73 -10.93
C CYS A 27 -5.47 -5.58 -10.32
N LEU A 28 -5.12 -6.60 -9.55
CA LEU A 28 -6.10 -7.44 -8.84
C LEU A 28 -6.87 -6.64 -7.79
N LEU A 29 -6.17 -5.80 -7.02
CA LEU A 29 -6.79 -4.92 -6.04
C LEU A 29 -7.75 -3.94 -6.72
N TRP A 30 -7.38 -3.37 -7.86
CA TRP A 30 -8.26 -2.50 -8.65
C TRP A 30 -9.52 -3.24 -9.10
N ALA A 31 -9.39 -4.43 -9.66
CA ALA A 31 -10.53 -5.23 -10.07
C ALA A 31 -11.48 -5.51 -8.88
N GLY A 32 -10.93 -5.88 -7.73
CA GLY A 32 -11.69 -6.09 -6.49
C GLY A 32 -12.38 -4.81 -6.01
N THR A 33 -11.71 -3.66 -6.06
CA THR A 33 -12.28 -2.38 -5.66
C THR A 33 -13.40 -1.95 -6.62
N PHE A 34 -13.20 -2.14 -7.93
CA PHE A 34 -14.23 -1.85 -8.93
C PHE A 34 -15.50 -2.66 -8.66
N ILE A 35 -15.37 -3.97 -8.44
CA ILE A 35 -16.48 -4.84 -8.08
C ILE A 35 -17.13 -4.37 -6.77
N GLY A 36 -16.33 -3.99 -5.78
CA GLY A 36 -16.81 -3.50 -4.49
C GLY A 36 -17.58 -2.18 -4.57
N VAL A 37 -17.22 -1.29 -5.51
CA VAL A 37 -17.98 -0.07 -5.79
C VAL A 37 -19.36 -0.41 -6.38
N GLU A 38 -19.41 -1.32 -7.36
CA GLU A 38 -20.66 -1.78 -7.94
C GLU A 38 -21.57 -2.48 -6.91
N LEU A 39 -20.99 -3.18 -5.94
CA LEU A 39 -21.71 -3.83 -4.86
C LEU A 39 -22.02 -2.90 -3.67
N THR A 40 -21.81 -1.60 -3.82
CA THR A 40 -22.05 -0.57 -2.77
C THR A 40 -21.26 -0.74 -1.47
N ALA A 41 -20.19 -1.53 -1.50
CA ALA A 41 -19.32 -1.76 -0.35
C ALA A 41 -18.33 -0.61 -0.08
N PHE A 42 -18.24 0.35 -1.01
CA PHE A 42 -17.51 1.61 -0.89
C PHE A 42 -18.46 2.80 -0.91
N GLU A 43 -17.95 3.96 -0.50
CA GLU A 43 -18.66 5.22 -0.64
C GLU A 43 -19.04 5.48 -2.11
N PRO A 44 -20.26 5.99 -2.42
CA PRO A 44 -20.69 6.23 -3.80
C PRO A 44 -19.77 7.19 -4.57
N ASN A 45 -19.11 8.10 -3.84
CA ASN A 45 -18.20 9.11 -4.42
C ASN A 45 -16.73 8.65 -4.41
N THR A 46 -16.46 7.36 -4.23
CA THR A 46 -15.09 6.84 -4.24
C THR A 46 -14.42 7.13 -5.58
N PRO A 47 -13.34 7.91 -5.63
CA PRO A 47 -12.69 8.29 -6.88
C PRO A 47 -11.78 7.15 -7.37
N HIS A 48 -12.33 5.94 -7.56
CA HIS A 48 -11.57 4.72 -7.84
C HIS A 48 -10.71 4.82 -9.10
N LEU A 49 -11.19 5.45 -10.17
CA LEU A 49 -10.40 5.63 -11.41
C LEU A 49 -9.20 6.55 -11.18
N THR A 50 -9.41 7.70 -10.50
CA THR A 50 -8.33 8.64 -10.19
C THR A 50 -7.32 8.01 -9.23
N PHE A 51 -7.82 7.29 -8.21
CA PHE A 51 -6.98 6.60 -7.26
C PHE A 51 -6.05 5.59 -7.95
N PHE A 52 -6.61 4.75 -8.81
CA PHE A 52 -5.79 3.76 -9.51
C PHE A 52 -4.92 4.36 -10.61
N ALA A 53 -5.32 5.46 -11.26
CA ALA A 53 -4.44 6.21 -12.16
C ALA A 53 -3.17 6.68 -11.40
N VAL A 54 -3.33 7.19 -10.19
CA VAL A 54 -2.18 7.56 -9.32
C VAL A 54 -1.35 6.34 -8.94
N VAL A 55 -1.98 5.24 -8.53
CA VAL A 55 -1.28 3.99 -8.19
C VAL A 55 -0.43 3.51 -9.36
N PHE A 56 -0.99 3.45 -10.57
CA PHE A 56 -0.26 3.00 -11.75
C PHE A 56 0.83 3.98 -12.17
N ALA A 57 0.59 5.29 -12.08
CA ALA A 57 1.60 6.31 -12.38
C ALA A 57 2.82 6.18 -11.45
N VAL A 58 2.59 6.03 -10.13
CA VAL A 58 3.66 5.86 -9.15
C VAL A 58 4.42 4.55 -9.36
N ASN A 59 3.71 3.45 -9.59
CA ASN A 59 4.37 2.16 -9.86
C ASN A 59 5.13 2.17 -11.20
N GLY A 60 4.61 2.86 -12.21
CA GLY A 60 5.30 3.10 -13.47
C GLY A 60 6.59 3.92 -13.27
N LEU A 61 6.55 4.94 -12.42
CA LEU A 61 7.73 5.71 -12.04
C LEU A 61 8.78 4.83 -11.36
N PHE A 62 8.41 4.00 -10.38
CA PHE A 62 9.32 3.04 -9.75
C PHE A 62 9.93 2.08 -10.76
N TYR A 63 9.11 1.54 -11.66
CA TYR A 63 9.61 0.68 -12.74
C TYR A 63 10.65 1.40 -13.61
N LEU A 64 10.41 2.64 -14.01
CA LEU A 64 11.33 3.43 -14.81
C LEU A 64 12.62 3.77 -14.05
N LEU A 65 12.54 4.11 -12.76
CA LEU A 65 13.70 4.37 -11.91
C LEU A 65 14.61 3.14 -11.77
N ILE A 66 14.01 1.96 -11.58
CA ILE A 66 14.77 0.70 -11.49
C ILE A 66 15.33 0.32 -12.86
N ARG A 67 14.53 0.45 -13.91
CA ARG A 67 14.94 0.10 -15.29
C ARG A 67 16.09 0.97 -15.80
N SER A 68 16.06 2.27 -15.55
CA SER A 68 17.12 3.21 -15.95
C SER A 68 18.40 3.05 -15.16
N GLY A 69 18.37 2.33 -14.02
CA GLY A 69 19.49 2.22 -13.10
C GLY A 69 19.67 3.43 -12.18
N LEU A 70 18.80 4.44 -12.26
CA LEU A 70 18.85 5.59 -11.37
C LEU A 70 18.64 5.19 -9.91
N SER A 71 17.85 4.13 -9.65
CA SER A 71 17.64 3.59 -8.32
C SER A 71 18.94 3.10 -7.64
N GLU A 72 19.97 2.75 -8.39
CA GLU A 72 21.26 2.30 -7.86
C GLU A 72 22.06 3.41 -7.15
N ARG A 73 21.68 4.67 -7.36
CA ARG A 73 22.26 5.81 -6.64
C ARG A 73 21.69 6.00 -5.23
N PHE A 74 20.61 5.32 -4.90
CA PHE A 74 19.99 5.37 -3.57
C PHE A 74 20.58 4.28 -2.66
N GLY A 75 20.55 4.51 -1.36
CA GLY A 75 20.98 3.52 -0.35
C GLY A 75 20.11 2.24 -0.29
N ASP A 76 18.92 2.28 -0.91
CA ASP A 76 18.06 1.13 -1.20
C ASP A 76 17.78 1.08 -2.70
N PRO A 77 18.60 0.38 -3.49
CA PRO A 77 18.42 0.29 -4.95
C PRO A 77 17.12 -0.38 -5.40
N SER A 78 16.46 -1.11 -4.50
CA SER A 78 15.15 -1.74 -4.73
C SER A 78 14.00 -0.76 -4.47
N LEU A 79 14.28 0.40 -3.85
CA LEU A 79 13.30 1.40 -3.42
C LEU A 79 12.20 0.82 -2.51
N THR A 80 12.52 -0.25 -1.77
CA THR A 80 11.54 -1.03 -0.99
C THR A 80 10.89 -0.17 0.08
N ILE A 81 11.68 0.63 0.82
CA ILE A 81 11.15 1.52 1.86
C ILE A 81 10.18 2.53 1.27
N LEU A 82 10.55 3.14 0.14
CA LEU A 82 9.74 4.15 -0.52
C LEU A 82 8.45 3.54 -1.09
N GLN A 83 8.54 2.36 -1.71
CA GLN A 83 7.38 1.61 -2.21
C GLN A 83 6.42 1.24 -1.08
N MET A 84 6.94 0.76 0.06
CA MET A 84 6.13 0.45 1.23
C MET A 84 5.45 1.70 1.80
N ALA A 85 6.18 2.80 1.96
CA ALA A 85 5.63 4.06 2.47
C ALA A 85 4.49 4.57 1.58
N VAL A 86 4.69 4.55 0.27
CA VAL A 86 3.64 4.91 -0.70
C VAL A 86 2.46 3.94 -0.63
N GLY A 87 2.72 2.63 -0.55
CA GLY A 87 1.68 1.61 -0.41
C GLY A 87 0.84 1.81 0.86
N ILE A 88 1.47 2.14 1.99
CA ILE A 88 0.80 2.45 3.25
C ILE A 88 -0.10 3.69 3.10
N LEU A 89 0.41 4.78 2.50
CA LEU A 89 -0.37 6.00 2.28
C LEU A 89 -1.57 5.74 1.36
N LEU A 90 -1.38 5.04 0.26
CA LEU A 90 -2.45 4.68 -0.67
C LEU A 90 -3.49 3.78 -0.01
N THR A 91 -3.06 2.82 0.81
CA THR A 91 -3.97 1.97 1.60
C THR A 91 -4.77 2.82 2.59
N THR A 92 -4.14 3.79 3.25
CA THR A 92 -4.83 4.71 4.17
C THR A 92 -5.91 5.52 3.46
N ILE A 93 -5.63 6.00 2.24
CA ILE A 93 -6.59 6.76 1.44
C ILE A 93 -7.79 5.87 1.05
N ILE A 94 -7.56 4.65 0.56
CA ILE A 94 -8.68 3.78 0.16
C ILE A 94 -9.49 3.30 1.36
N LEU A 95 -8.88 3.14 2.53
CA LEU A 95 -9.58 2.82 3.76
C LEU A 95 -10.59 3.90 4.17
N HIS A 96 -10.31 5.18 3.87
CA HIS A 96 -11.24 6.27 4.10
C HIS A 96 -12.57 6.07 3.37
N TYR A 97 -12.51 5.57 2.13
CA TYR A 97 -13.69 5.32 1.31
C TYR A 97 -14.33 3.94 1.54
N SER A 98 -13.66 3.06 2.30
CA SER A 98 -14.17 1.73 2.61
C SER A 98 -15.20 1.80 3.74
N ARG A 99 -16.40 1.32 3.50
CA ARG A 99 -17.45 1.21 4.52
C ARG A 99 -17.37 -0.14 5.22
N GLU A 100 -18.17 -1.08 4.76
CA GLU A 100 -18.30 -2.41 5.35
C GLU A 100 -17.05 -3.28 5.13
N LEU A 101 -16.29 -3.02 4.07
CA LEU A 101 -15.06 -3.75 3.74
C LEU A 101 -13.83 -3.27 4.52
N ARG A 102 -13.94 -2.25 5.39
CA ARG A 102 -12.79 -1.68 6.09
C ARG A 102 -11.95 -2.72 6.82
N GLY A 103 -12.60 -3.64 7.55
CA GLY A 103 -11.91 -4.72 8.24
C GLY A 103 -11.10 -5.62 7.32
N ALA A 104 -11.66 -5.98 6.17
CA ALA A 104 -10.96 -6.76 5.16
C ALA A 104 -9.82 -5.97 4.51
N MET A 105 -10.02 -4.67 4.26
CA MET A 105 -9.02 -3.78 3.65
C MET A 105 -7.79 -3.55 4.54
N LEU A 106 -7.90 -3.71 5.87
CA LEU A 106 -6.74 -3.69 6.77
C LEU A 106 -5.71 -4.76 6.43
N SER A 107 -6.12 -5.87 5.83
CA SER A 107 -5.21 -6.93 5.38
C SER A 107 -4.20 -6.43 4.34
N ILE A 108 -4.50 -5.34 3.63
CA ILE A 108 -3.59 -4.73 2.65
C ILE A 108 -2.33 -4.18 3.35
N TYR A 109 -2.46 -3.64 4.56
CA TYR A 109 -1.28 -3.21 5.33
C TYR A 109 -0.34 -4.38 5.62
N PHE A 110 -0.89 -5.54 6.02
CA PHE A 110 -0.07 -6.75 6.23
C PHE A 110 0.56 -7.23 4.92
N MET A 111 -0.17 -7.16 3.81
CA MET A 111 0.36 -7.48 2.49
C MET A 111 1.53 -6.56 2.12
N VAL A 112 1.41 -5.24 2.33
CA VAL A 112 2.50 -4.28 2.09
C VAL A 112 3.70 -4.60 2.99
N MET A 113 3.47 -4.91 4.27
CA MET A 113 4.55 -5.27 5.20
C MET A 113 5.26 -6.57 4.81
N THR A 114 4.55 -7.55 4.25
CA THR A 114 5.15 -8.81 3.78
C THR A 114 6.22 -8.57 2.71
N PHE A 115 6.07 -7.57 1.85
CA PHE A 115 7.11 -7.20 0.88
C PHE A 115 8.41 -6.74 1.54
N GLY A 116 8.32 -6.11 2.72
CA GLY A 116 9.48 -5.64 3.48
C GLY A 116 10.22 -6.75 4.21
N VAL A 117 9.55 -7.81 4.64
CA VAL A 117 10.13 -8.89 5.47
C VAL A 117 11.38 -9.52 4.82
N PHE A 118 11.38 -9.66 3.49
CA PHE A 118 12.48 -10.27 2.75
C PHE A 118 13.58 -9.27 2.31
N ALA A 119 13.38 -7.97 2.54
CA ALA A 119 14.23 -6.94 1.99
C ALA A 119 14.80 -5.97 3.02
N LEU A 120 14.13 -5.83 4.16
CA LEU A 120 14.47 -4.85 5.18
C LEU A 120 15.00 -5.51 6.46
N ASP A 121 15.89 -4.82 7.14
CA ASP A 121 16.33 -5.17 8.48
C ASP A 121 15.23 -4.87 9.53
N ARG A 122 15.36 -5.47 10.72
CA ARG A 122 14.39 -5.34 11.80
C ARG A 122 14.07 -3.89 12.14
N ARG A 123 15.08 -3.01 12.16
CA ARG A 123 14.90 -1.59 12.51
C ARG A 123 14.01 -0.87 11.49
N ARG A 124 14.26 -1.09 10.20
CA ARG A 124 13.48 -0.50 9.11
C ARG A 124 12.06 -1.05 9.09
N MET A 125 11.90 -2.34 9.37
CA MET A 125 10.56 -2.95 9.50
C MET A 125 9.77 -2.33 10.64
N LEU A 126 10.37 -2.13 11.82
CA LEU A 126 9.71 -1.45 12.95
C LEU A 126 9.35 0.00 12.62
N LEU A 127 10.19 0.71 11.87
CA LEU A 127 9.86 2.07 11.40
C LEU A 127 8.66 2.06 10.46
N MET A 128 8.56 1.09 9.54
CA MET A 128 7.40 0.96 8.65
C MET A 128 6.13 0.57 9.40
N ALA A 129 6.24 -0.31 10.41
CA ALA A 129 5.12 -0.65 11.28
C ALA A 129 4.62 0.57 12.07
N ALA A 130 5.53 1.35 12.66
CA ALA A 130 5.19 2.60 13.34
C ALA A 130 4.55 3.61 12.38
N PHE A 131 5.06 3.72 11.15
CA PHE A 131 4.50 4.58 10.12
C PHE A 131 3.09 4.14 9.73
N THR A 132 2.84 2.84 9.60
CA THR A 132 1.50 2.28 9.34
C THR A 132 0.52 2.65 10.45
N LEU A 133 0.92 2.47 11.73
CA LEU A 133 0.10 2.84 12.88
C LEU A 133 -0.18 4.34 12.91
N LEU A 134 0.81 5.19 12.60
CA LEU A 134 0.65 6.64 12.51
C LEU A 134 -0.36 7.03 11.42
N CYS A 135 -0.24 6.47 10.21
CA CYS A 135 -1.16 6.75 9.12
C CYS A 135 -2.59 6.32 9.46
N PHE A 136 -2.75 5.13 10.01
CA PHE A 136 -4.06 4.64 10.41
C PHE A 136 -4.66 5.47 11.56
N THR A 137 -3.87 5.78 12.59
CA THR A 137 -4.32 6.65 13.69
C THR A 137 -4.71 8.04 13.18
N GLY A 138 -3.93 8.60 12.25
CA GLY A 138 -4.27 9.87 11.60
C GLY A 138 -5.60 9.84 10.86
N LEU A 139 -5.89 8.74 10.14
CA LEU A 139 -7.18 8.51 9.51
C LEU A 139 -8.31 8.48 10.54
N LEU A 140 -8.13 7.78 11.67
CA LEU A 140 -9.13 7.71 12.73
C LEU A 140 -9.43 9.09 13.34
N ILE A 141 -8.39 9.87 13.61
CA ILE A 141 -8.52 11.24 14.14
C ILE A 141 -9.25 12.12 13.13
N TYR A 142 -8.89 12.04 11.85
CA TYR A 142 -9.53 12.79 10.79
C TYR A 142 -11.04 12.48 10.71
N GLU A 143 -11.41 11.20 10.74
CA GLU A 143 -12.82 10.77 10.70
C GLU A 143 -13.57 11.20 11.95
N TRP A 144 -12.96 11.09 13.13
CA TRP A 144 -13.54 11.54 14.38
C TRP A 144 -13.88 13.04 14.37
N ILE A 145 -12.99 13.86 13.83
CA ILE A 145 -13.21 15.32 13.79
C ILE A 145 -14.32 15.68 12.78
N ASN A 146 -14.37 14.99 11.62
CA ASN A 146 -15.29 15.37 10.54
C ASN A 146 -16.66 14.70 10.63
N ALA A 147 -16.79 13.55 11.29
CA ALA A 147 -18.02 12.82 11.44
C ALA A 147 -18.11 12.15 12.83
N PRO A 148 -18.25 12.92 13.93
CA PRO A 148 -18.28 12.36 15.27
C PRO A 148 -19.55 11.55 15.50
N GLN A 149 -19.52 10.26 15.24
CA GLN A 149 -20.58 9.33 15.58
C GLN A 149 -20.09 8.39 16.68
N PRO A 150 -20.88 8.17 17.77
CA PRO A 150 -20.46 7.29 18.87
C PRO A 150 -20.18 5.84 18.43
N ALA A 151 -20.82 5.38 17.36
CA ALA A 151 -20.56 4.06 16.79
C ALA A 151 -19.18 3.95 16.14
N ILE A 152 -18.59 5.03 15.67
CA ILE A 152 -17.27 5.02 15.03
C ILE A 152 -16.20 4.50 15.99
N PHE A 153 -16.26 4.84 17.27
CA PHE A 153 -15.26 4.45 18.26
C PHE A 153 -15.16 2.94 18.44
N SER A 154 -16.28 2.22 18.49
CA SER A 154 -16.28 0.76 18.62
C SER A 154 -15.79 0.04 17.36
N TYR A 155 -16.11 0.58 16.18
CA TYR A 155 -15.63 0.03 14.90
C TYR A 155 -14.14 0.31 14.62
N LEU A 156 -13.52 1.26 15.35
CA LEU A 156 -12.16 1.71 15.11
C LEU A 156 -11.15 1.12 16.10
N ILE A 157 -11.54 0.90 17.35
CA ILE A 157 -10.64 0.35 18.38
C ILE A 157 -10.24 -1.10 18.06
N GLY A 158 -11.20 -1.93 17.64
CA GLY A 158 -10.93 -3.32 17.28
C GLY A 158 -9.87 -3.45 16.17
N PRO A 159 -10.04 -2.82 15.01
CA PRO A 159 -9.04 -2.77 13.96
C PRO A 159 -7.69 -2.19 14.41
N TRP A 160 -7.69 -1.17 15.26
CA TRP A 160 -6.44 -0.58 15.78
C TRP A 160 -5.68 -1.57 16.66
N ILE A 161 -6.37 -2.28 17.55
CA ILE A 161 -5.77 -3.34 18.39
C ILE A 161 -5.21 -4.46 17.51
N LEU A 162 -5.98 -4.94 16.53
CA LEU A 162 -5.55 -5.99 15.61
C LEU A 162 -4.31 -5.58 14.82
N LEU A 163 -4.28 -4.34 14.33
CA LEU A 163 -3.13 -3.82 13.60
C LEU A 163 -1.89 -3.73 14.51
N THR A 164 -2.06 -3.24 15.74
CA THR A 164 -0.96 -3.10 16.71
C THR A 164 -0.41 -4.48 17.09
N LEU A 165 -1.28 -5.44 17.37
CA LEU A 165 -0.86 -6.81 17.70
C LEU A 165 -0.20 -7.50 16.50
N GLY A 166 -0.77 -7.33 15.30
CA GLY A 166 -0.26 -7.98 14.10
C GLY A 166 1.05 -7.41 13.57
N LEU A 167 1.35 -6.13 13.83
CA LEU A 167 2.61 -5.49 13.42
C LEU A 167 3.69 -5.55 14.52
N GLY A 168 3.33 -5.92 15.76
CA GLY A 168 4.24 -5.98 16.91
C GLY A 168 5.07 -7.26 16.99
N TRP A 169 4.83 -8.24 16.09
CA TRP A 169 5.59 -9.49 15.96
C TRP A 169 6.53 -9.39 14.77
#